data_c4fce8d9d82c7557ed7102aca4ace36a
#
_entry.id   c4fce8d9d82c7557ed7102aca4ace36a
#
_cell.length_a   1.000
_cell.length_b   1.000
_cell.length_c   1.000
_cell.angle_alpha   90.00
_cell.angle_beta   90.00
_cell.angle_gamma   90.00
#
_symmetry.space_group_name_H-M   'P 1'
#
loop_
_entity.id
_entity.type
_entity.pdbx_description
1 polymer ?
#
loop_
_entity_poly.entity_id
_entity_poly.type
_entity_poly.pdbx_seq_one_letter_code
_entity_poly.pdbx_strand_id
1 'polypeptide(L)'
;MNNTHEKDRDIISSSQIGQDLWVIDTLNFKRNGYFLDLGALDGTTHSNSAMLERKYGWNGICVEANPDVFPMLSSNRECMCVNSLLDSVNNEIKEFHCANELSYVENENRNMTLEQLKLLLLQKNMPYKSILMKTR
;
A
#
# COMPACT_ATOMS: atom_id res chain seq x y z
N MET A 1 13.80 21.70 -30.24
CA MET A 1 13.87 20.62 -29.22
C MET A 1 12.95 21.03 -28.08
N ASN A 2 11.75 20.50 -28.06
CA ASN A 2 10.74 20.91 -27.07
C ASN A 2 11.04 20.25 -25.74
N ASN A 3 11.28 21.07 -24.75
CA ASN A 3 11.58 20.71 -23.38
C ASN A 3 10.30 20.14 -22.70
N THR A 4 9.98 18.87 -22.98
CA THR A 4 8.86 18.16 -22.33
C THR A 4 9.09 17.92 -20.83
N HIS A 5 10.33 18.08 -20.35
CA HIS A 5 10.73 17.86 -18.97
C HIS A 5 10.43 19.04 -18.02
N GLU A 6 10.08 20.22 -18.54
CA GLU A 6 9.80 21.39 -17.72
C GLU A 6 8.43 21.35 -17.04
N LYS A 7 7.45 20.64 -17.64
CA LYS A 7 6.11 20.46 -17.09
C LYS A 7 6.02 19.43 -15.93
N ASP A 8 7.07 18.63 -15.74
CA ASP A 8 7.09 17.58 -14.72
C ASP A 8 7.76 18.01 -13.40
N ARG A 9 8.21 19.28 -13.29
CA ARG A 9 8.92 19.78 -12.11
C ARG A 9 8.03 19.98 -10.87
N ASP A 10 6.71 20.05 -11.05
CA ASP A 10 5.74 20.18 -9.95
C ASP A 10 5.12 18.83 -9.54
N ILE A 11 5.89 17.74 -9.66
CA ILE A 11 5.42 16.42 -9.27
C ILE A 11 5.49 16.30 -7.75
N ILE A 12 4.32 16.30 -7.12
CA ILE A 12 4.21 16.00 -5.69
C ILE A 12 4.21 14.49 -5.53
N SER A 13 5.24 13.96 -4.85
CA SER A 13 5.29 12.56 -4.45
C SER A 13 4.14 12.21 -3.51
N SER A 14 3.52 11.05 -3.71
CA SER A 14 2.57 10.47 -2.78
C SER A 14 3.20 9.47 -1.81
N SER A 15 4.41 9.01 -2.11
CA SER A 15 5.15 8.04 -1.29
C SER A 15 5.81 8.67 -0.07
N GLN A 16 6.22 7.83 0.89
CA GLN A 16 6.82 8.29 2.16
C GLN A 16 8.16 9.02 1.97
N ILE A 17 9.02 8.51 1.09
CA ILE A 17 10.39 8.99 0.90
C ILE A 17 10.78 9.16 -0.58
N GLY A 18 9.79 9.30 -1.49
CA GLY A 18 10.05 9.55 -2.90
C GLY A 18 10.28 8.30 -3.75
N GLN A 19 9.79 7.14 -3.33
CA GLN A 19 9.92 5.87 -4.10
C GLN A 19 9.27 5.99 -5.48
N ASP A 20 8.11 6.61 -5.57
CA ASP A 20 7.38 6.89 -6.80
C ASP A 20 8.17 7.82 -7.76
N LEU A 21 8.84 8.82 -7.22
CA LEU A 21 9.74 9.70 -7.99
C LEU A 21 10.94 8.93 -8.53
N TRP A 22 11.54 8.07 -7.70
CA TRP A 22 12.66 7.23 -8.11
C TRP A 22 12.27 6.28 -9.25
N VAL A 23 11.07 5.67 -9.18
CA VAL A 23 10.57 4.80 -10.25
C VAL A 23 10.43 5.55 -11.56
N ILE A 24 9.82 6.72 -11.53
CA ILE A 24 9.60 7.53 -12.73
C ILE A 24 10.91 8.04 -13.35
N ASP A 25 11.82 8.51 -12.51
CA ASP A 25 13.15 8.94 -12.97
C ASP A 25 13.93 7.77 -13.58
N THR A 26 13.99 6.63 -12.91
CA THR A 26 14.69 5.43 -13.36
C THR A 26 14.13 4.91 -14.69
N LEU A 27 12.82 5.02 -14.91
CA LEU A 27 12.15 4.57 -16.14
C LEU A 27 11.97 5.68 -17.16
N ASN A 28 12.73 6.77 -17.04
CA ASN A 28 12.74 7.90 -17.96
C ASN A 28 11.33 8.42 -18.27
N PHE A 29 10.56 8.69 -17.23
CA PHE A 29 9.19 9.24 -17.29
C PHE A 29 8.22 8.39 -18.12
N LYS A 30 8.41 7.06 -18.07
CA LYS A 30 7.56 6.10 -18.78
C LYS A 30 6.08 6.31 -18.43
N ARG A 31 5.25 6.36 -19.49
CA ARG A 31 3.79 6.37 -19.37
C ARG A 31 3.19 4.99 -19.65
N ASN A 32 1.95 4.78 -19.19
CA ASN A 32 1.16 3.57 -19.45
C ASN A 32 1.89 2.28 -19.03
N GLY A 33 2.59 2.32 -17.90
CA GLY A 33 3.21 1.15 -17.31
C GLY A 33 2.21 0.29 -16.54
N TYR A 34 2.74 -0.73 -15.86
CA TYR A 34 1.96 -1.62 -15.01
C TYR A 34 2.64 -1.80 -13.67
N PHE A 35 1.89 -1.75 -12.57
CA PHE A 35 2.41 -1.92 -11.22
C PHE A 35 1.68 -3.03 -10.46
N LEU A 36 2.34 -3.55 -9.44
CA LEU A 36 1.77 -4.38 -8.40
C LEU A 36 2.10 -3.74 -7.06
N ASP A 37 1.09 -3.29 -6.33
CA ASP A 37 1.21 -2.60 -5.04
C ASP A 37 0.62 -3.49 -3.93
N LEU A 38 1.50 -4.07 -3.11
CA LEU A 38 1.14 -5.00 -2.04
C LEU A 38 1.17 -4.28 -0.70
N GLY A 39 0.03 -4.29 0.01
CA GLY A 39 -0.16 -3.49 1.20
C GLY A 39 -0.47 -2.03 0.86
N ALA A 40 -1.41 -1.83 -0.05
CA ALA A 40 -1.71 -0.52 -0.63
C ALA A 40 -2.45 0.44 0.32
N LEU A 41 -2.80 0.01 1.52
CA LEU A 41 -3.52 0.77 2.54
C LEU A 41 -4.81 1.41 1.95
N ASP A 42 -5.01 2.71 2.16
CA ASP A 42 -6.15 3.47 1.62
C ASP A 42 -5.97 3.88 0.14
N GLY A 43 -4.85 3.53 -0.48
CA GLY A 43 -4.53 3.82 -1.88
C GLY A 43 -4.02 5.24 -2.16
N THR A 44 -3.91 6.09 -1.13
CA THR A 44 -3.42 7.48 -1.28
C THR A 44 -2.33 7.83 -0.28
N THR A 45 -2.55 7.54 0.99
CA THR A 45 -1.60 7.83 2.07
C THR A 45 -0.34 7.01 1.86
N HIS A 46 0.80 7.67 1.73
CA HIS A 46 2.11 7.06 1.50
C HIS A 46 2.17 6.10 0.30
N SER A 47 1.28 6.27 -0.68
CA SER A 47 1.19 5.37 -1.82
C SER A 47 2.38 5.49 -2.76
N ASN A 48 2.99 4.35 -3.08
CA ASN A 48 4.08 4.26 -4.05
C ASN A 48 3.57 4.22 -5.50
N SER A 49 2.30 3.99 -5.73
CA SER A 49 1.72 3.77 -7.06
C SER A 49 0.64 4.77 -7.46
N ALA A 50 0.09 5.57 -6.52
CA ALA A 50 -0.99 6.52 -6.81
C ALA A 50 -0.59 7.59 -7.83
N MET A 51 0.62 8.15 -7.73
CA MET A 51 1.14 9.12 -8.70
C MET A 51 1.34 8.48 -10.07
N LEU A 52 1.85 7.25 -10.14
CA LEU A 52 2.04 6.50 -11.38
C LEU A 52 0.71 6.34 -12.13
N GLU A 53 -0.35 5.96 -11.43
CA GLU A 53 -1.70 5.84 -11.98
C GLU A 53 -2.24 7.18 -12.45
N ARG A 54 -2.31 8.17 -11.56
CA ARG A 54 -3.02 9.43 -11.80
C ARG A 54 -2.33 10.34 -12.80
N LYS A 55 -0.99 10.40 -12.76
CA LYS A 55 -0.22 11.35 -13.57
C LYS A 55 0.38 10.72 -14.82
N TYR A 56 0.79 9.46 -14.73
CA TYR A 56 1.49 8.78 -15.81
C TYR A 56 0.64 7.74 -16.54
N GLY A 57 -0.63 7.57 -16.13
CA GLY A 57 -1.57 6.65 -16.78
C GLY A 57 -1.21 5.18 -16.64
N TRP A 58 -0.47 4.82 -15.58
CA TRP A 58 -0.17 3.42 -15.30
C TRP A 58 -1.43 2.70 -14.84
N ASN A 59 -1.53 1.43 -15.17
CA ASN A 59 -2.52 0.52 -14.62
C ASN A 59 -1.85 -0.48 -13.68
N GLY A 60 -2.63 -1.26 -12.95
CA GLY A 60 -2.03 -2.24 -12.04
C GLY A 60 -3.03 -2.93 -11.13
N ILE A 61 -2.46 -3.54 -10.10
CA ILE A 61 -3.21 -4.20 -9.03
C ILE A 61 -2.73 -3.65 -7.70
N CYS A 62 -3.69 -3.20 -6.88
CA CYS A 62 -3.49 -2.89 -5.47
C CYS A 62 -4.07 -4.01 -4.61
N VAL A 63 -3.30 -4.50 -3.66
CA VAL A 63 -3.73 -5.53 -2.71
C VAL A 63 -3.68 -4.98 -1.30
N GLU A 64 -4.76 -5.13 -0.54
CA GLU A 64 -4.84 -4.77 0.87
C GLU A 64 -5.55 -5.86 1.67
N ALA A 65 -4.91 -6.32 2.74
CA ALA A 65 -5.43 -7.39 3.57
C ALA A 65 -6.47 -6.88 4.58
N ASN A 66 -6.30 -5.67 5.09
CA ASN A 66 -7.20 -5.12 6.11
C ASN A 66 -8.58 -4.80 5.52
N PRO A 67 -9.64 -5.55 5.90
CA PRO A 67 -10.97 -5.36 5.33
C PRO A 67 -11.64 -4.03 5.72
N ASP A 68 -11.17 -3.38 6.80
CA ASP A 68 -11.72 -2.08 7.22
C ASP A 68 -11.15 -0.92 6.39
N VAL A 69 -9.94 -1.10 5.86
CA VAL A 69 -9.26 -0.09 5.03
C VAL A 69 -9.56 -0.29 3.55
N PHE A 70 -9.78 -1.53 3.13
CA PHE A 70 -10.02 -1.88 1.72
C PHE A 70 -11.12 -1.08 1.02
N PRO A 71 -12.28 -0.73 1.64
CA PRO A 71 -13.28 0.11 1.00
C PRO A 71 -12.74 1.50 0.60
N MET A 72 -11.84 2.09 1.38
CA MET A 72 -11.18 3.36 1.04
C MET A 72 -10.24 3.16 -0.15
N LEU A 73 -9.44 2.11 -0.16
CA LEU A 73 -8.59 1.76 -1.30
C LEU A 73 -9.42 1.66 -2.59
N SER A 74 -10.49 0.88 -2.56
CA SER A 74 -11.37 0.68 -3.72
C SER A 74 -12.03 1.96 -4.22
N SER A 75 -12.32 2.91 -3.31
CA SER A 75 -12.89 4.22 -3.68
C SER A 75 -11.85 5.21 -4.20
N ASN A 76 -10.59 5.08 -3.78
CA ASN A 76 -9.53 6.03 -4.09
C ASN A 76 -8.75 5.70 -5.37
N ARG A 77 -8.88 4.47 -5.89
CA ARG A 77 -8.09 3.98 -7.03
C ARG A 77 -8.99 3.50 -8.17
N GLU A 78 -8.52 3.69 -9.41
CA GLU A 78 -9.20 3.21 -10.61
C GLU A 78 -8.66 1.84 -11.09
N CYS A 79 -7.45 1.46 -10.65
CA CYS A 79 -6.87 0.16 -10.93
C CYS A 79 -7.64 -0.98 -10.24
N MET A 80 -7.29 -2.23 -10.57
CA MET A 80 -7.85 -3.39 -9.87
C MET A 80 -7.44 -3.38 -8.39
N CYS A 81 -8.41 -3.44 -7.49
CA CYS A 81 -8.19 -3.56 -6.05
C CYS A 81 -8.66 -4.93 -5.54
N VAL A 82 -7.84 -5.58 -4.72
CA VAL A 82 -8.09 -6.93 -4.20
C VAL A 82 -7.95 -6.93 -2.68
N ASN A 83 -9.02 -7.32 -1.97
CA ASN A 83 -8.93 -7.58 -0.54
C ASN A 83 -8.42 -9.00 -0.30
N SER A 84 -7.15 -9.13 0.01
CA SER A 84 -6.53 -10.44 0.19
C SER A 84 -5.30 -10.36 1.09
N LEU A 85 -5.10 -11.38 1.89
CA LEU A 85 -3.85 -11.64 2.60
C LEU A 85 -2.94 -12.48 1.72
N LEU A 86 -1.78 -11.94 1.37
CA LEU A 86 -0.77 -12.63 0.56
C LEU A 86 0.29 -13.26 1.46
N ASP A 87 0.64 -14.51 1.16
CA ASP A 87 1.72 -15.24 1.84
C ASP A 87 2.38 -16.20 0.86
N SER A 88 3.51 -16.78 1.28
CA SER A 88 4.25 -17.80 0.53
C SER A 88 3.50 -19.13 0.39
N VAL A 89 2.53 -19.39 1.27
CA VAL A 89 1.71 -20.61 1.26
C VAL A 89 0.23 -20.25 1.08
N ASN A 90 -0.39 -20.85 0.07
CA ASN A 90 -1.81 -20.65 -0.24
C ASN A 90 -2.72 -21.47 0.68
N ASN A 91 -3.90 -20.91 0.95
CA ASN A 91 -5.01 -21.59 1.63
C ASN A 91 -4.76 -21.91 3.12
N GLU A 92 -3.75 -21.30 3.74
CA GLU A 92 -3.60 -21.36 5.19
C GLU A 92 -4.50 -20.33 5.88
N ILE A 93 -4.95 -20.67 7.09
CA ILE A 93 -5.65 -19.72 7.96
C ILE A 93 -4.60 -19.11 8.89
N LYS A 94 -4.47 -17.79 8.85
CA LYS A 94 -3.56 -17.03 9.71
C LYS A 94 -4.29 -15.95 10.47
N GLU A 95 -3.79 -15.64 11.66
CA GLU A 95 -4.25 -14.50 12.42
C GLU A 95 -3.62 -13.22 11.85
N PHE A 96 -4.48 -12.31 11.40
CA PHE A 96 -4.09 -11.01 10.87
C PHE A 96 -4.52 -9.92 11.85
N HIS A 97 -3.56 -9.11 12.25
CA HIS A 97 -3.75 -8.01 13.18
C HIS A 97 -3.96 -6.72 12.41
N CYS A 98 -5.20 -6.21 12.44
CA CYS A 98 -5.58 -4.97 11.79
C CYS A 98 -5.17 -3.78 12.68
N ALA A 99 -4.22 -3.00 12.23
CA ALA A 99 -3.66 -1.85 12.93
C ALA A 99 -3.28 -0.73 11.95
N ASN A 100 -4.09 -0.47 10.93
CA ASN A 100 -3.80 0.44 9.82
C ASN A 100 -2.43 0.14 9.19
N GLU A 101 -1.53 1.13 9.12
CA GLU A 101 -0.18 0.99 8.56
C GLU A 101 0.70 -0.02 9.31
N LEU A 102 0.35 -0.37 10.54
CA LEU A 102 1.06 -1.33 11.39
C LEU A 102 0.44 -2.73 11.35
N SER A 103 -0.49 -3.00 10.44
CA SER A 103 -1.12 -4.31 10.29
C SER A 103 -0.12 -5.39 9.90
N TYR A 104 -0.33 -6.61 10.40
CA TYR A 104 0.61 -7.72 10.21
C TYR A 104 -0.04 -9.09 10.39
N VAL A 105 0.64 -10.13 9.90
CA VAL A 105 0.34 -11.53 10.21
C VAL A 105 1.12 -11.94 11.45
N GLU A 106 0.50 -12.69 12.37
CA GLU A 106 1.22 -13.24 13.52
C GLU A 106 2.34 -14.18 13.08
N ASN A 107 3.55 -13.90 13.52
CA ASN A 107 4.72 -14.74 13.32
C ASN A 107 5.71 -14.57 14.48
N GLU A 108 6.63 -15.52 14.65
CA GLU A 108 7.58 -15.57 15.77
C GLU A 108 8.72 -14.54 15.69
N ASN A 109 8.92 -13.88 14.53
CA ASN A 109 10.07 -13.01 14.26
C ASN A 109 9.72 -11.52 14.29
N ARG A 110 9.03 -11.06 15.35
CA ARG A 110 8.66 -9.65 15.47
C ARG A 110 9.61 -8.86 16.34
N ASN A 111 9.91 -7.64 15.91
CA ASN A 111 10.70 -6.67 16.68
C ASN A 111 9.87 -5.98 17.80
N MET A 112 8.55 -6.17 17.80
CA MET A 112 7.62 -5.56 18.74
C MET A 112 6.61 -6.61 19.22
N THR A 113 6.39 -6.70 20.53
CA THR A 113 5.37 -7.60 21.08
C THR A 113 3.95 -7.07 20.80
N LEU A 114 2.95 -7.95 20.86
CA LEU A 114 1.55 -7.57 20.71
C LEU A 114 1.13 -6.53 21.77
N GLU A 115 1.62 -6.65 23.00
CA GLU A 115 1.33 -5.69 24.06
C GLU A 115 1.92 -4.30 23.77
N GLN A 116 3.17 -4.26 23.30
CA GLN A 116 3.81 -3.01 22.88
C GLN A 116 3.07 -2.34 21.71
N LEU A 117 2.61 -3.12 20.72
CA LEU A 117 1.79 -2.61 19.65
C LEU A 117 0.47 -2.04 20.15
N LYS A 118 -0.27 -2.78 20.99
CA LYS A 118 -1.54 -2.31 21.55
C LYS A 118 -1.37 -1.01 22.34
N LEU A 119 -0.30 -0.90 23.13
CA LEU A 119 0.02 0.32 23.87
C LEU A 119 0.30 1.50 22.92
N LEU A 120 1.07 1.28 21.87
CA LEU A 120 1.36 2.30 20.85
C LEU A 120 0.09 2.77 20.15
N LEU A 121 -0.78 1.85 19.74
CA LEU A 121 -2.04 2.16 19.08
C LEU A 121 -2.98 2.94 20.00
N LEU A 122 -3.04 2.55 21.28
CA LEU A 122 -3.82 3.29 22.28
C LEU A 122 -3.33 4.73 22.45
N GLN A 123 -2.01 4.94 22.52
CA GLN A 123 -1.41 6.28 22.60
C GLN A 123 -1.71 7.13 21.36
N LYS A 124 -1.80 6.51 20.18
CA LYS A 124 -2.13 7.19 18.92
C LYS A 124 -3.61 7.26 18.62
N ASN A 125 -4.46 6.77 19.52
CA ASN A 125 -5.92 6.64 19.30
C ASN A 125 -6.27 5.92 17.99
N MET A 126 -5.53 4.86 17.67
CA MET A 126 -5.72 4.05 16.47
C MET A 126 -6.49 2.77 16.79
N PRO A 127 -7.39 2.32 15.91
CA PRO A 127 -8.15 1.08 16.11
C PRO A 127 -7.23 -0.15 16.04
N TYR A 128 -7.62 -1.20 16.75
CA TYR A 128 -7.00 -2.52 16.70
C TYR A 128 -8.04 -3.61 16.77
N LYS A 129 -7.89 -4.63 15.94
CA LYS A 129 -8.58 -5.92 16.05
C LYS A 129 -7.71 -7.03 15.43
N SER A 130 -7.96 -8.28 15.80
CA SER A 130 -7.43 -9.43 15.05
C SER A 130 -8.56 -10.21 14.38
N ILE A 131 -8.25 -10.79 13.24
CA ILE A 131 -9.17 -11.61 12.45
C ILE A 131 -8.43 -12.82 11.89
N LEU A 132 -9.17 -13.89 11.63
CA LEU A 132 -8.63 -15.03 10.89
C LEU A 132 -8.82 -14.79 9.40
N MET A 133 -7.75 -14.88 8.62
CA MET A 133 -7.77 -14.73 7.17
C MET A 133 -7.17 -15.95 6.48
N LYS A 134 -7.73 -16.28 5.33
CA LYS A 134 -7.16 -17.29 4.45
C LYS A 134 -6.16 -16.64 3.50
N THR A 135 -4.95 -17.20 3.43
CA THR A 135 -3.90 -16.73 2.53
C THR A 135 -4.18 -17.08 1.07
N ARG A 136 -3.68 -16.28 0.19
CA ARG A 136 -3.71 -16.49 -1.27
C ARG A 136 -2.33 -16.31 -1.86
#